data_f4155e94b04f072da47c434cd2c2be76
#
_entry.id   f4155e94b04f072da47c434cd2c2be76
#
_cell.length_a   1.000
_cell.length_b   1.000
_cell.length_c   1.000
_cell.angle_alpha   90.00
_cell.angle_beta   90.00
_cell.angle_gamma   90.00
#
_symmetry.space_group_name_H-M   'P 1'
#
loop_
_entity.id
_entity.type
_entity.pdbx_description
1 polymer ?
#
loop_
_entity_poly.entity_id
_entity_poly.type
_entity_poly.pdbx_seq_one_letter_code
_entity_poly.pdbx_strand_id
1 'polypeptide(L)'
;MLTLVAVGFLLLLALQWVMFSQLVKPQVETIESKRIEQRLTRVQQALIAEKDNLSRSVAEWTARDELATFTRNPVAETAENFLGKNPEVSLERLQINALLVTDLQANPLLVNGFEFQLDQAWQPVEWARGWIGSALKTLAKDSSAHFFGFLVAPSNQLMLVAAYPIIDASGAGPSTGVLGMMRLVDARFLQSIEATTQLQLQLHLLGAGASAELLKTADEAMAQPKGTLVRQAEDGRFQSYLLLKDLNDTPVAVIELLSDTSYLQQSLEAFRFFLILTVLAMLVLLLVISL
;
A
#
# COMPACT_ATOMS: atom_id res chain seq x y z
N MET A 1 -0.55 -21.55 61.27
CA MET A 1 -1.68 -21.27 60.39
C MET A 1 -1.35 -20.19 59.35
N LEU A 2 -0.84 -19.06 59.78
CA LEU A 2 -0.50 -17.92 58.88
C LEU A 2 0.51 -18.30 57.78
N THR A 3 1.56 -19.08 58.09
CA THR A 3 2.57 -19.56 57.13
C THR A 3 2.00 -20.47 56.06
N LEU A 4 1.06 -21.35 56.39
CA LEU A 4 0.39 -22.24 55.46
C LEU A 4 -0.51 -21.45 54.48
N VAL A 5 -1.20 -20.44 54.96
CA VAL A 5 -2.00 -19.54 54.09
C VAL A 5 -1.11 -18.75 53.16
N ALA A 6 -0.01 -18.18 53.65
CA ALA A 6 0.96 -17.46 52.81
C ALA A 6 1.57 -18.34 51.70
N VAL A 7 1.95 -19.57 52.04
CA VAL A 7 2.49 -20.54 51.05
C VAL A 7 1.40 -20.88 50.01
N GLY A 8 0.15 -21.09 50.40
CA GLY A 8 -0.94 -21.36 49.49
C GLY A 8 -1.17 -20.23 48.48
N PHE A 9 -1.09 -18.96 48.94
CA PHE A 9 -1.21 -17.80 48.04
C PHE A 9 0.00 -17.66 47.09
N LEU A 10 1.21 -17.92 47.58
CA LEU A 10 2.41 -17.92 46.69
C LEU A 10 2.30 -18.96 45.57
N LEU A 11 1.81 -20.16 45.91
CA LEU A 11 1.53 -21.21 44.94
C LEU A 11 0.45 -20.77 43.93
N LEU A 12 -0.60 -20.10 44.38
CA LEU A 12 -1.66 -19.59 43.54
C LEU A 12 -1.17 -18.50 42.59
N LEU A 13 -0.34 -17.57 43.06
CA LEU A 13 0.31 -16.56 42.20
C LEU A 13 1.23 -17.20 41.18
N ALA A 14 2.03 -18.19 41.60
CA ALA A 14 2.89 -18.93 40.68
C ALA A 14 2.08 -19.69 39.62
N LEU A 15 0.97 -20.32 40.02
CA LEU A 15 0.06 -21.00 39.11
C LEU A 15 -0.57 -20.03 38.10
N GLN A 16 -1.05 -18.85 38.56
CA GLN A 16 -1.59 -17.80 37.71
C GLN A 16 -0.56 -17.32 36.68
N TRP A 17 0.69 -17.11 37.11
CA TRP A 17 1.76 -16.70 36.24
C TRP A 17 2.07 -17.78 35.17
N VAL A 18 2.15 -19.04 35.58
CA VAL A 18 2.38 -20.17 34.66
C VAL A 18 1.24 -20.30 33.67
N MET A 19 -0.01 -20.25 34.13
CA MET A 19 -1.18 -20.29 33.22
C MET A 19 -1.16 -19.13 32.22
N PHE A 20 -0.89 -17.91 32.65
CA PHE A 20 -0.81 -16.77 31.76
C PHE A 20 0.32 -16.92 30.73
N SER A 21 1.53 -17.24 31.19
CA SER A 21 2.72 -17.31 30.32
C SER A 21 2.67 -18.48 29.34
N GLN A 22 2.09 -19.62 29.73
CA GLN A 22 2.11 -20.85 28.92
C GLN A 22 0.85 -21.05 28.07
N LEU A 23 -0.30 -20.53 28.51
CA LEU A 23 -1.57 -20.75 27.82
C LEU A 23 -2.14 -19.46 27.20
N VAL A 24 -2.23 -18.38 27.98
CA VAL A 24 -2.92 -17.17 27.51
C VAL A 24 -2.06 -16.37 26.54
N LYS A 25 -0.82 -16.06 26.90
CA LYS A 25 0.09 -15.24 26.10
C LYS A 25 0.30 -15.82 24.69
N PRO A 26 0.65 -17.11 24.47
CA PRO A 26 0.86 -17.66 23.14
C PRO A 26 -0.42 -17.67 22.28
N GLN A 27 -1.57 -17.87 22.90
CA GLN A 27 -2.86 -17.81 22.18
C GLN A 27 -3.17 -16.41 21.70
N VAL A 28 -2.94 -15.39 22.54
CA VAL A 28 -3.15 -13.98 22.17
C VAL A 28 -2.20 -13.57 21.05
N GLU A 29 -0.93 -13.93 21.15
CA GLU A 29 0.08 -13.68 20.09
C GLU A 29 -0.32 -14.33 18.76
N THR A 30 -0.80 -15.57 18.80
CA THR A 30 -1.27 -16.28 17.58
C THR A 30 -2.49 -15.60 16.95
N ILE A 31 -3.44 -15.17 17.76
CA ILE A 31 -4.65 -14.48 17.28
C ILE A 31 -4.26 -13.12 16.69
N GLU A 32 -3.37 -12.39 17.35
CA GLU A 32 -2.92 -11.07 16.91
C GLU A 32 -2.16 -11.17 15.59
N SER A 33 -1.23 -12.11 15.47
CA SER A 33 -0.49 -12.39 14.23
C SER A 33 -1.44 -12.69 13.06
N LYS A 34 -2.41 -13.58 13.24
CA LYS A 34 -3.42 -13.88 12.20
C LYS A 34 -4.24 -12.67 11.80
N ARG A 35 -4.63 -11.82 12.75
CA ARG A 35 -5.36 -10.58 12.45
C ARG A 35 -4.51 -9.62 11.61
N ILE A 36 -3.23 -9.48 11.94
CA ILE A 36 -2.31 -8.62 11.19
C ILE A 36 -2.12 -9.16 9.77
N GLU A 37 -1.95 -10.46 9.60
CA GLU A 37 -1.89 -11.08 8.26
C GLU A 37 -3.16 -10.81 7.44
N GLN A 38 -4.33 -10.88 8.06
CA GLN A 38 -5.60 -10.53 7.40
C GLN A 38 -5.68 -9.05 7.04
N ARG A 39 -5.17 -8.15 7.90
CA ARG A 39 -5.08 -6.71 7.61
C ARG A 39 -4.15 -6.43 6.43
N LEU A 40 -2.95 -7.02 6.43
CA LEU A 40 -2.00 -6.94 5.31
C LEU A 40 -2.62 -7.45 4.01
N THR A 41 -3.34 -8.57 4.07
CA THR A 41 -4.06 -9.11 2.90
C THR A 41 -5.11 -8.14 2.37
N ARG A 42 -5.86 -7.44 3.25
CA ARG A 42 -6.83 -6.42 2.83
C ARG A 42 -6.17 -5.23 2.14
N VAL A 43 -5.05 -4.75 2.67
CA VAL A 43 -4.27 -3.67 2.04
C VAL A 43 -3.76 -4.12 0.67
N GLN A 44 -3.21 -5.33 0.57
CA GLN A 44 -2.74 -5.89 -0.69
C GLN A 44 -3.87 -5.99 -1.73
N GLN A 45 -5.05 -6.47 -1.33
CA GLN A 45 -6.22 -6.53 -2.21
C GLN A 45 -6.70 -5.15 -2.65
N ALA A 46 -6.69 -4.16 -1.76
CA ALA A 46 -7.05 -2.78 -2.10
C ALA A 46 -6.04 -2.17 -3.10
N LEU A 47 -4.74 -2.43 -2.95
CA LEU A 47 -3.73 -2.01 -3.92
C LEU A 47 -3.89 -2.70 -5.28
N ILE A 48 -4.23 -3.98 -5.30
CA ILE A 48 -4.54 -4.71 -6.55
C ILE A 48 -5.76 -4.07 -7.22
N ALA A 49 -6.81 -3.78 -6.45
CA ALA A 49 -8.01 -3.12 -6.99
C ALA A 49 -7.71 -1.74 -7.59
N GLU A 50 -6.85 -0.94 -6.97
CA GLU A 50 -6.42 0.35 -7.54
C GLU A 50 -5.60 0.19 -8.83
N LYS A 51 -4.72 -0.81 -8.89
CA LYS A 51 -4.00 -1.18 -10.11
C LYS A 51 -4.96 -1.58 -11.23
N ASP A 52 -5.92 -2.45 -10.94
CA ASP A 52 -6.92 -2.93 -11.90
C ASP A 52 -7.85 -1.80 -12.36
N ASN A 53 -8.22 -0.87 -11.47
CA ASN A 53 -9.04 0.30 -11.80
C ASN A 53 -8.29 1.21 -12.79
N LEU A 54 -7.03 1.54 -12.53
CA LEU A 54 -6.23 2.34 -13.45
C LEU A 54 -6.07 1.63 -14.80
N SER A 55 -5.73 0.35 -14.79
CA SER A 55 -5.58 -0.48 -15.99
C SER A 55 -6.86 -0.49 -16.84
N ARG A 56 -8.02 -0.68 -16.20
CA ARG A 56 -9.32 -0.64 -16.86
C ARG A 56 -9.63 0.72 -17.45
N SER A 57 -9.36 1.80 -16.71
CA SER A 57 -9.57 3.17 -17.21
C SER A 57 -8.75 3.44 -18.46
N VAL A 58 -7.48 3.01 -18.50
CA VAL A 58 -6.64 3.15 -19.72
C VAL A 58 -7.23 2.33 -20.86
N ALA A 59 -7.60 1.08 -20.64
CA ALA A 59 -8.18 0.21 -21.68
C ALA A 59 -9.48 0.79 -22.26
N GLU A 60 -10.37 1.33 -21.42
CA GLU A 60 -11.61 1.98 -21.86
C GLU A 60 -11.33 3.23 -22.70
N TRP A 61 -10.29 3.97 -22.35
CA TRP A 61 -9.93 5.19 -23.10
C TRP A 61 -9.26 4.88 -24.43
N THR A 62 -8.41 3.85 -24.49
CA THR A 62 -7.74 3.45 -25.74
C THR A 62 -8.70 2.92 -26.81
N ALA A 63 -9.90 2.49 -26.42
CA ALA A 63 -10.95 2.03 -27.32
C ALA A 63 -11.79 3.19 -27.93
N ARG A 64 -11.48 4.44 -27.63
CA ARG A 64 -12.23 5.61 -28.14
C ARG A 64 -11.71 6.06 -29.49
N ASP A 65 -12.59 6.26 -30.46
CA ASP A 65 -12.24 6.74 -31.81
C ASP A 65 -11.60 8.12 -31.81
N GLU A 66 -12.00 8.99 -30.85
CA GLU A 66 -11.44 10.32 -30.71
C GLU A 66 -9.92 10.25 -30.43
N LEU A 67 -9.48 9.28 -29.65
CA LEU A 67 -8.07 9.13 -29.31
C LEU A 67 -7.27 8.60 -30.51
N ALA A 68 -7.80 7.62 -31.25
CA ALA A 68 -7.21 7.12 -32.48
C ALA A 68 -7.17 8.21 -33.59
N THR A 69 -8.18 9.08 -33.63
CA THR A 69 -8.21 10.24 -34.52
C THR A 69 -7.16 11.26 -34.14
N PHE A 70 -7.02 11.54 -32.84
CA PHE A 70 -5.98 12.44 -32.33
C PHE A 70 -4.57 11.95 -32.68
N THR A 71 -4.26 10.66 -32.49
CA THR A 71 -2.91 10.14 -32.81
C THR A 71 -2.56 10.27 -34.30
N ARG A 72 -3.55 10.26 -35.18
CA ARG A 72 -3.35 10.46 -36.66
C ARG A 72 -3.21 11.93 -37.03
N ASN A 73 -3.85 12.84 -36.30
CA ASN A 73 -3.83 14.29 -36.52
C ASN A 73 -3.79 15.05 -35.18
N PRO A 74 -2.61 15.19 -34.55
CA PRO A 74 -2.48 15.74 -33.20
C PRO A 74 -2.58 17.28 -33.20
N VAL A 75 -3.80 17.80 -33.16
CA VAL A 75 -4.08 19.23 -33.02
C VAL A 75 -4.87 19.50 -31.73
N ALA A 76 -4.82 20.74 -31.24
CA ALA A 76 -5.46 21.13 -29.98
C ALA A 76 -6.97 20.83 -29.97
N GLU A 77 -7.68 21.08 -31.09
CA GLU A 77 -9.10 20.82 -31.24
C GLU A 77 -9.45 19.35 -31.04
N THR A 78 -8.64 18.42 -31.57
CA THR A 78 -8.87 16.99 -31.42
C THR A 78 -8.53 16.52 -29.98
N ALA A 79 -7.59 17.18 -29.29
CA ALA A 79 -7.32 16.92 -27.87
C ALA A 79 -8.49 17.33 -26.97
N GLU A 80 -9.11 18.47 -27.23
CA GLU A 80 -10.30 18.95 -26.49
C GLU A 80 -11.48 17.98 -26.61
N ASN A 81 -11.62 17.24 -27.69
CA ASN A 81 -12.73 16.30 -27.91
C ASN A 81 -12.76 15.17 -26.86
N PHE A 82 -11.61 14.75 -26.35
CA PHE A 82 -11.55 13.68 -25.34
C PHE A 82 -11.15 14.17 -23.94
N LEU A 83 -10.36 15.24 -23.81
CA LEU A 83 -9.98 15.81 -22.50
C LEU A 83 -10.91 16.90 -22.01
N GLY A 84 -11.67 17.53 -22.92
CA GLY A 84 -12.44 18.73 -22.62
C GLY A 84 -11.57 19.98 -22.54
N LYS A 85 -12.23 21.13 -22.30
CA LYS A 85 -11.56 22.44 -22.23
C LYS A 85 -10.68 22.62 -20.99
N ASN A 86 -10.98 21.90 -19.93
CA ASN A 86 -10.28 21.95 -18.65
C ASN A 86 -9.70 20.57 -18.35
N PRO A 87 -8.50 20.25 -18.83
CA PRO A 87 -7.88 18.94 -18.68
C PRO A 87 -7.72 18.49 -17.21
N GLU A 88 -7.43 19.41 -16.30
CA GLU A 88 -7.30 19.15 -14.85
C GLU A 88 -8.58 18.55 -14.25
N VAL A 89 -9.75 19.03 -14.66
CA VAL A 89 -11.05 18.47 -14.20
C VAL A 89 -11.22 17.03 -14.69
N SER A 90 -10.76 16.73 -15.90
CA SER A 90 -10.80 15.36 -16.44
C SER A 90 -9.82 14.43 -15.71
N LEU A 91 -8.62 14.92 -15.40
CA LEU A 91 -7.64 14.17 -14.60
C LEU A 91 -8.17 13.89 -13.19
N GLU A 92 -8.77 14.88 -12.54
CA GLU A 92 -9.35 14.72 -11.21
C GLU A 92 -10.49 13.68 -11.19
N ARG A 93 -11.40 13.75 -12.17
CA ARG A 93 -12.51 12.80 -12.32
C ARG A 93 -12.01 11.37 -12.55
N LEU A 94 -10.91 11.21 -13.27
CA LEU A 94 -10.25 9.92 -13.50
C LEU A 94 -9.37 9.49 -12.33
N GLN A 95 -9.20 10.35 -11.34
CA GLN A 95 -8.28 10.13 -10.21
C GLN A 95 -6.84 9.85 -10.63
N ILE A 96 -6.38 10.48 -11.70
CA ILE A 96 -5.01 10.37 -12.21
C ILE A 96 -4.32 11.73 -12.14
N ASN A 97 -2.99 11.71 -12.03
CA ASN A 97 -2.18 12.93 -11.99
C ASN A 97 -1.62 13.29 -13.36
N ALA A 98 -1.47 12.33 -14.27
CA ALA A 98 -1.03 12.62 -15.60
C ALA A 98 -1.59 11.64 -16.65
N LEU A 99 -1.74 12.18 -17.86
CA LEU A 99 -2.09 11.46 -19.07
C LEU A 99 -1.05 11.79 -20.15
N LEU A 100 -0.57 10.76 -20.80
CA LEU A 100 0.43 10.85 -21.87
C LEU A 100 -0.07 10.08 -23.09
N VAL A 101 -0.09 10.74 -24.24
CA VAL A 101 -0.33 10.10 -25.54
C VAL A 101 0.94 10.22 -26.37
N THR A 102 1.41 9.10 -26.94
CA THR A 102 2.56 9.08 -27.83
C THR A 102 2.21 8.45 -29.17
N ASP A 103 3.06 8.73 -30.17
CA ASP A 103 3.13 7.89 -31.36
C ASP A 103 3.85 6.54 -31.05
N LEU A 104 3.97 5.68 -32.04
CA LEU A 104 4.68 4.40 -31.95
C LEU A 104 6.21 4.53 -31.80
N GLN A 105 6.76 5.71 -32.06
CA GLN A 105 8.17 6.03 -31.87
C GLN A 105 8.47 6.60 -30.49
N ALA A 106 7.46 6.62 -29.58
CA ALA A 106 7.51 7.21 -28.24
C ALA A 106 7.67 8.75 -28.26
N ASN A 107 7.35 9.43 -29.36
CA ASN A 107 7.28 10.87 -29.35
C ASN A 107 6.00 11.30 -28.64
N PRO A 108 6.05 12.20 -27.65
CA PRO A 108 4.86 12.69 -26.97
C PRO A 108 4.03 13.56 -27.93
N LEU A 109 2.79 13.17 -28.15
CA LEU A 109 1.79 13.94 -28.90
C LEU A 109 0.98 14.83 -27.95
N LEU A 110 0.76 14.35 -26.72
CA LEU A 110 0.08 15.08 -25.66
C LEU A 110 0.64 14.67 -24.31
N VAL A 111 0.91 15.66 -23.47
CA VAL A 111 1.24 15.45 -22.07
C VAL A 111 0.41 16.41 -21.25
N ASN A 112 -0.42 15.88 -20.40
CA ASN A 112 -1.21 16.64 -19.44
C ASN A 112 -0.98 16.07 -18.05
N GLY A 113 -0.63 16.92 -17.09
CA GLY A 113 -0.42 16.50 -15.72
C GLY A 113 -0.76 17.60 -14.73
N PHE A 114 -1.26 17.19 -13.56
CA PHE A 114 -1.63 18.08 -12.49
C PHE A 114 -1.32 17.44 -11.13
N GLU A 115 -0.66 18.19 -10.28
CA GLU A 115 -0.38 17.80 -8.91
C GLU A 115 -1.40 18.44 -7.97
N PHE A 116 -2.40 17.67 -7.59
CA PHE A 116 -3.57 18.17 -6.84
C PHE A 116 -3.24 18.61 -5.41
N GLN A 117 -2.16 18.12 -4.80
CA GLN A 117 -1.76 18.57 -3.45
C GLN A 117 -1.14 19.98 -3.47
N LEU A 118 -0.42 20.30 -4.53
CA LEU A 118 0.26 21.57 -4.70
C LEU A 118 -0.54 22.55 -5.58
N ASP A 119 -1.69 22.13 -6.11
CA ASP A 119 -2.56 22.88 -7.02
C ASP A 119 -1.77 23.49 -8.19
N GLN A 120 -0.94 22.68 -8.83
CA GLN A 120 -0.07 23.13 -9.91
C GLN A 120 0.00 22.17 -11.09
N ALA A 121 0.19 22.71 -12.27
CA ALA A 121 0.46 21.92 -13.46
C ALA A 121 1.76 21.12 -13.30
N TRP A 122 1.72 19.86 -13.71
CA TRP A 122 2.86 18.95 -13.67
C TRP A 122 3.10 18.36 -15.05
N GLN A 123 4.34 18.44 -15.55
CA GLN A 123 4.70 17.93 -16.87
C GLN A 123 5.83 16.89 -16.76
N PRO A 124 5.52 15.61 -16.57
CA PRO A 124 6.49 14.55 -16.40
C PRO A 124 7.09 14.05 -17.74
N VAL A 125 7.43 14.94 -18.66
CA VAL A 125 7.75 14.58 -20.07
C VAL A 125 8.99 13.70 -20.18
N GLU A 126 10.07 14.05 -19.52
CA GLU A 126 11.38 13.39 -19.74
C GLU A 126 11.40 11.94 -19.26
N TRP A 127 10.97 11.69 -18.04
CA TRP A 127 10.96 10.34 -17.49
C TRP A 127 9.81 9.48 -18.07
N ALA A 128 8.67 10.12 -18.40
CA ALA A 128 7.56 9.43 -19.05
C ALA A 128 7.94 8.89 -20.42
N ARG A 129 8.76 9.64 -21.18
CA ARG A 129 9.30 9.17 -22.46
C ARG A 129 10.15 7.90 -22.29
N GLY A 130 11.02 7.86 -21.28
CA GLY A 130 11.84 6.68 -20.99
C GLY A 130 10.99 5.46 -20.62
N TRP A 131 9.98 5.65 -19.78
CA TRP A 131 9.06 4.60 -19.40
C TRP A 131 8.19 4.13 -20.57
N ILE A 132 7.57 5.04 -21.33
CA ILE A 132 6.78 4.70 -22.54
C ILE A 132 7.65 3.98 -23.57
N GLY A 133 8.88 4.42 -23.76
CA GLY A 133 9.83 3.71 -24.64
C GLY A 133 10.07 2.25 -24.23
N SER A 134 10.09 1.97 -22.92
CA SER A 134 10.18 0.61 -22.40
C SER A 134 8.88 -0.18 -22.62
N ALA A 135 7.73 0.45 -22.39
CA ALA A 135 6.42 -0.13 -22.65
C ALA A 135 6.22 -0.46 -24.14
N LEU A 136 6.63 0.44 -25.05
CA LEU A 136 6.54 0.21 -26.50
C LEU A 136 7.31 -1.03 -26.95
N LYS A 137 8.46 -1.32 -26.35
CA LYS A 137 9.22 -2.55 -26.67
C LYS A 137 8.44 -3.82 -26.33
N THR A 138 7.63 -3.77 -25.29
CA THR A 138 6.75 -4.88 -24.89
C THR A 138 5.50 -4.94 -25.77
N LEU A 139 4.84 -3.80 -26.00
CA LEU A 139 3.64 -3.69 -26.82
C LEU A 139 3.89 -3.97 -28.30
N ALA A 140 5.10 -3.66 -28.82
CA ALA A 140 5.47 -3.95 -30.20
C ALA A 140 5.58 -5.46 -30.50
N LYS A 141 5.75 -6.29 -29.47
CA LYS A 141 5.80 -7.76 -29.62
C LYS A 141 4.42 -8.40 -29.53
N ASP A 142 3.52 -7.75 -28.82
CA ASP A 142 2.15 -8.24 -28.57
C ASP A 142 1.21 -7.03 -28.39
N SER A 143 0.36 -6.78 -29.39
CA SER A 143 -0.62 -5.68 -29.37
C SER A 143 -1.71 -5.86 -28.30
N SER A 144 -1.86 -7.07 -27.74
CA SER A 144 -2.73 -7.35 -26.61
C SER A 144 -2.04 -7.10 -25.27
N ALA A 145 -0.71 -6.90 -25.27
CA ALA A 145 0.03 -6.65 -24.05
C ALA A 145 -0.35 -5.31 -23.42
N HIS A 146 -0.38 -5.30 -22.13
CA HIS A 146 -0.57 -4.09 -21.32
C HIS A 146 0.58 -3.97 -20.33
N PHE A 147 0.86 -2.73 -19.93
CA PHE A 147 1.96 -2.39 -19.06
C PHE A 147 1.39 -1.64 -17.84
N PHE A 148 1.51 -2.20 -16.65
CA PHE A 148 1.01 -1.57 -15.44
C PHE A 148 1.80 -1.97 -14.21
N GLY A 149 1.96 -1.05 -13.26
CA GLY A 149 2.69 -1.30 -12.03
C GLY A 149 3.15 -0.02 -11.35
N PHE A 150 4.01 -0.18 -10.35
CA PHE A 150 4.64 0.95 -9.70
C PHE A 150 5.91 1.38 -10.43
N LEU A 151 6.22 2.69 -10.37
CA LEU A 151 7.42 3.28 -10.92
C LEU A 151 7.88 4.43 -10.01
N VAL A 152 9.18 4.54 -9.80
CA VAL A 152 9.76 5.69 -9.09
C VAL A 152 10.26 6.70 -10.10
N ALA A 153 9.74 7.93 -10.04
CA ALA A 153 10.21 9.04 -10.86
C ALA A 153 11.59 9.53 -10.40
N PRO A 154 12.34 10.21 -11.28
CA PRO A 154 13.62 10.85 -10.90
C PRO A 154 13.49 11.85 -9.73
N SER A 155 12.30 12.44 -9.56
CA SER A 155 11.93 13.29 -8.40
C SER A 155 11.74 12.53 -7.10
N ASN A 156 12.02 11.22 -7.06
CA ASN A 156 11.78 10.33 -5.93
C ASN A 156 10.30 10.24 -5.52
N GLN A 157 9.39 10.39 -6.48
CA GLN A 157 7.95 10.19 -6.28
C GLN A 157 7.56 8.80 -6.76
N LEU A 158 6.80 8.07 -5.94
CA LEU A 158 6.25 6.78 -6.34
C LEU A 158 4.94 6.99 -7.11
N MET A 159 4.80 6.29 -8.21
CA MET A 159 3.63 6.38 -9.06
C MET A 159 3.10 5.01 -9.41
N LEU A 160 1.80 4.91 -9.52
CA LEU A 160 1.10 3.84 -10.20
C LEU A 160 0.90 4.25 -11.66
N VAL A 161 1.31 3.40 -12.57
CA VAL A 161 1.31 3.68 -14.02
C VAL A 161 0.63 2.54 -14.78
N ALA A 162 -0.08 2.89 -15.84
CA ALA A 162 -0.63 1.93 -16.81
C ALA A 162 -0.49 2.48 -18.23
N ALA A 163 -0.21 1.61 -19.20
CA ALA A 163 -0.14 1.97 -20.60
C ALA A 163 -0.70 0.87 -21.50
N TYR A 164 -1.41 1.29 -22.53
CA TYR A 164 -2.06 0.43 -23.51
C TYR A 164 -1.87 0.98 -24.92
N PRO A 165 -1.84 0.11 -25.95
CA PRO A 165 -1.87 0.52 -27.34
C PRO A 165 -3.21 1.18 -27.66
N ILE A 166 -3.19 2.24 -28.45
CA ILE A 166 -4.38 2.92 -28.98
C ILE A 166 -4.76 2.20 -30.27
N ILE A 167 -5.93 1.58 -30.25
CA ILE A 167 -6.50 0.83 -31.39
C ILE A 167 -7.81 1.51 -31.75
N ASP A 168 -8.18 1.51 -33.02
CA ASP A 168 -9.50 2.03 -33.42
C ASP A 168 -10.65 1.20 -32.79
N ALA A 169 -11.87 1.76 -32.77
CA ALA A 169 -13.03 1.11 -32.16
C ALA A 169 -13.41 -0.24 -32.78
N SER A 170 -12.87 -0.56 -33.99
CA SER A 170 -13.06 -1.88 -34.61
C SER A 170 -12.26 -2.97 -33.88
N GLY A 171 -11.24 -2.58 -33.08
CA GLY A 171 -10.36 -3.50 -32.36
C GLY A 171 -9.48 -4.38 -33.28
N ALA A 172 -9.55 -4.18 -34.59
CA ALA A 172 -8.91 -5.01 -35.60
C ALA A 172 -7.76 -4.32 -36.33
N GLY A 173 -7.57 -3.01 -36.11
CA GLY A 173 -6.52 -2.22 -36.74
C GLY A 173 -5.18 -2.29 -36.02
N PRO A 174 -4.09 -1.88 -36.71
CA PRO A 174 -2.81 -1.72 -36.03
C PRO A 174 -2.90 -0.59 -35.00
N SER A 175 -2.10 -0.69 -33.93
CA SER A 175 -1.95 0.39 -32.97
C SER A 175 -1.48 1.69 -33.66
N THR A 176 -2.05 2.82 -33.28
CA THR A 176 -1.68 4.15 -33.79
C THR A 176 -0.80 4.93 -32.81
N GLY A 177 -0.66 4.46 -31.59
CA GLY A 177 0.11 5.07 -30.53
C GLY A 177 -0.07 4.36 -29.21
N VAL A 178 0.37 4.98 -28.13
CA VAL A 178 0.20 4.46 -26.76
C VAL A 178 -0.41 5.54 -25.87
N LEU A 179 -1.40 5.15 -25.09
CA LEU A 179 -1.92 5.93 -23.97
C LEU A 179 -1.30 5.45 -22.68
N GLY A 180 -0.72 6.37 -21.92
CA GLY A 180 -0.26 6.15 -20.54
C GLY A 180 -1.05 7.00 -19.57
N MET A 181 -1.48 6.43 -18.46
CA MET A 181 -2.06 7.14 -17.32
C MET A 181 -1.22 6.89 -16.08
N MET A 182 -1.11 7.90 -15.23
CA MET A 182 -0.24 7.90 -14.05
C MET A 182 -0.97 8.50 -12.86
N ARG A 183 -0.83 7.84 -11.72
CA ARG A 183 -1.37 8.30 -10.44
C ARG A 183 -0.25 8.34 -9.40
N LEU A 184 -0.08 9.47 -8.73
CA LEU A 184 0.87 9.59 -7.62
C LEU A 184 0.42 8.71 -6.44
N VAL A 185 1.36 7.99 -5.87
CA VAL A 185 1.14 7.26 -4.61
C VAL A 185 1.47 8.23 -3.47
N ASP A 186 0.58 9.16 -3.29
CA ASP A 186 0.65 10.28 -2.33
C ASP A 186 -0.32 10.06 -1.16
N ALA A 187 -0.50 11.07 -0.32
CA ALA A 187 -1.41 11.02 0.81
C ALA A 187 -2.88 10.79 0.37
N ARG A 188 -3.32 11.33 -0.78
CA ARG A 188 -4.69 11.09 -1.30
C ARG A 188 -4.87 9.64 -1.72
N PHE A 189 -3.85 9.06 -2.35
CA PHE A 189 -3.87 7.64 -2.73
C PHE A 189 -3.95 6.76 -1.47
N LEU A 190 -3.10 7.02 -0.46
CA LEU A 190 -3.14 6.26 0.79
C LEU A 190 -4.48 6.40 1.50
N GLN A 191 -5.04 7.61 1.57
CA GLN A 191 -6.38 7.84 2.14
C GLN A 191 -7.47 7.03 1.44
N SER A 192 -7.40 6.80 0.12
CA SER A 192 -8.36 5.94 -0.59
C SER A 192 -8.26 4.49 -0.13
N ILE A 193 -7.03 4.00 0.10
CA ILE A 193 -6.78 2.65 0.64
C ILE A 193 -7.22 2.57 2.11
N GLU A 194 -6.90 3.57 2.93
CA GLU A 194 -7.31 3.66 4.34
C GLU A 194 -8.83 3.67 4.50
N ALA A 195 -9.53 4.45 3.68
CA ALA A 195 -11.00 4.50 3.68
C ALA A 195 -11.63 3.14 3.35
N THR A 196 -11.05 2.40 2.40
CA THR A 196 -11.52 1.08 1.99
C THR A 196 -11.21 0.00 3.03
N THR A 197 -10.01 0.06 3.64
CA THR A 197 -9.51 -0.98 4.55
C THR A 197 -9.80 -0.68 6.00
N GLN A 198 -10.10 0.57 6.35
CA GLN A 198 -10.21 1.10 7.72
C GLN A 198 -8.93 0.89 8.55
N LEU A 199 -7.78 1.04 7.88
CA LEU A 199 -6.45 0.91 8.48
C LEU A 199 -5.67 2.18 8.23
N GLN A 200 -4.83 2.58 9.18
CA GLN A 200 -3.89 3.67 9.02
C GLN A 200 -2.60 3.16 8.40
N LEU A 201 -2.12 3.86 7.37
CA LEU A 201 -0.99 3.45 6.56
C LEU A 201 0.06 4.55 6.51
N GLN A 202 1.33 4.16 6.47
CA GLN A 202 2.44 5.05 6.21
C GLN A 202 3.30 4.49 5.08
N LEU A 203 3.62 5.33 4.10
CA LEU A 203 4.49 4.97 2.99
C LEU A 203 5.92 5.40 3.26
N HIS A 204 6.86 4.49 3.09
CA HIS A 204 8.30 4.74 3.19
C HIS A 204 8.96 4.38 1.86
N LEU A 205 9.60 5.36 1.21
CA LEU A 205 10.31 5.12 -0.04
C LEU A 205 11.71 4.54 0.22
N LEU A 206 12.12 3.58 -0.63
CA LEU A 206 13.44 2.93 -0.56
C LEU A 206 14.47 3.63 -1.47
N GLY A 207 14.41 4.98 -1.54
CA GLY A 207 15.32 5.78 -2.35
C GLY A 207 16.58 6.25 -1.60
N ALA A 208 17.32 7.17 -2.22
CA ALA A 208 18.46 7.84 -1.61
C ALA A 208 18.02 8.58 -0.34
N GLY A 209 18.40 8.10 0.83
CA GLY A 209 17.98 8.63 2.13
C GLY A 209 17.17 7.66 2.98
N ALA A 210 16.86 6.46 2.48
CA ALA A 210 16.25 5.42 3.29
C ALA A 210 17.19 5.02 4.44
N SER A 211 16.63 4.85 5.65
CA SER A 211 17.41 4.43 6.80
C SER A 211 17.90 2.97 6.63
N ALA A 212 19.02 2.63 7.27
CA ALA A 212 19.52 1.26 7.26
C ALA A 212 18.51 0.25 7.83
N GLU A 213 17.70 0.68 8.80
CA GLU A 213 16.63 -0.15 9.37
C GLU A 213 15.50 -0.39 8.37
N LEU A 214 15.11 0.63 7.60
CA LEU A 214 14.09 0.50 6.56
C LEU A 214 14.55 -0.43 5.43
N LEU A 215 15.82 -0.31 4.99
CA LEU A 215 16.39 -1.20 3.99
C LEU A 215 16.42 -2.64 4.48
N LYS A 216 16.84 -2.88 5.73
CA LYS A 216 16.79 -4.21 6.35
C LYS A 216 15.35 -4.76 6.40
N THR A 217 14.38 -3.93 6.75
CA THR A 217 12.95 -4.31 6.76
C THR A 217 12.47 -4.71 5.37
N ALA A 218 12.90 -3.99 4.33
CA ALA A 218 12.58 -4.33 2.95
C ALA A 218 13.20 -5.66 2.51
N ASP A 219 14.46 -5.92 2.86
CA ASP A 219 15.15 -7.18 2.57
C ASP A 219 14.48 -8.38 3.27
N GLU A 220 14.11 -8.21 4.56
CA GLU A 220 13.37 -9.22 5.31
C GLU A 220 11.99 -9.50 4.69
N ALA A 221 11.26 -8.43 4.28
CA ALA A 221 9.97 -8.58 3.59
C ALA A 221 10.13 -9.24 2.22
N MET A 222 11.21 -8.93 1.49
CA MET A 222 11.49 -9.53 0.18
C MET A 222 11.73 -11.04 0.26
N ALA A 223 12.29 -11.53 1.38
CA ALA A 223 12.49 -12.93 1.63
C ALA A 223 11.17 -13.70 1.89
N GLN A 224 10.06 -13.00 2.14
CA GLN A 224 8.75 -13.61 2.37
C GLN A 224 7.98 -13.80 1.05
N PRO A 225 7.25 -14.91 0.88
CA PRO A 225 6.56 -15.22 -0.39
C PRO A 225 5.56 -14.16 -0.86
N LYS A 226 4.96 -13.41 0.08
CA LYS A 226 3.96 -12.37 -0.20
C LYS A 226 4.51 -10.95 -0.14
N GLY A 227 5.83 -10.78 0.12
CA GLY A 227 6.40 -9.46 0.38
C GLY A 227 5.85 -8.79 1.64
N THR A 228 5.35 -9.57 2.61
CA THR A 228 4.79 -9.06 3.88
C THR A 228 5.69 -9.47 5.03
N LEU A 229 5.92 -8.54 5.95
CA LEU A 229 6.71 -8.79 7.16
C LEU A 229 5.88 -8.41 8.39
N VAL A 230 5.82 -9.30 9.37
CA VAL A 230 5.27 -9.05 10.69
C VAL A 230 6.34 -9.36 11.72
N ARG A 231 6.70 -8.39 12.52
CA ARG A 231 7.65 -8.59 13.63
C ARG A 231 7.11 -7.98 14.92
N GLN A 232 7.50 -8.56 16.04
CA GLN A 232 7.18 -8.02 17.35
C GLN A 232 8.33 -7.08 17.78
N ALA A 233 7.99 -5.84 18.12
CA ALA A 233 8.92 -4.89 18.69
C ALA A 233 9.23 -5.21 20.15
N GLU A 234 10.31 -4.63 20.71
CA GLU A 234 10.73 -4.85 22.09
C GLU A 234 9.64 -4.46 23.13
N ASP A 235 8.78 -3.50 22.79
CA ASP A 235 7.66 -3.08 23.63
C ASP A 235 6.42 -3.99 23.51
N GLY A 236 6.53 -5.10 22.76
CA GLY A 236 5.47 -6.08 22.56
C GLY A 236 4.44 -5.71 21.50
N ARG A 237 4.55 -4.53 20.85
CA ARG A 237 3.70 -4.15 19.72
C ARG A 237 4.12 -4.89 18.46
N PHE A 238 3.16 -5.19 17.61
CA PHE A 238 3.45 -5.74 16.29
C PHE A 238 3.64 -4.62 15.28
N GLN A 239 4.73 -4.69 14.54
CA GLN A 239 5.00 -3.89 13.36
C GLN A 239 4.72 -4.74 12.14
N SER A 240 4.04 -4.18 11.16
CA SER A 240 3.67 -4.93 9.96
C SER A 240 3.88 -4.11 8.71
N TYR A 241 4.49 -4.73 7.72
CA TYR A 241 4.99 -4.09 6.52
C TYR A 241 4.58 -4.85 5.28
N LEU A 242 4.28 -4.12 4.22
CA LEU A 242 4.01 -4.62 2.87
C LEU A 242 5.02 -3.99 1.90
N LEU A 243 5.81 -4.82 1.24
CA LEU A 243 6.78 -4.40 0.25
C LEU A 243 6.09 -4.09 -1.09
N LEU A 244 6.39 -2.93 -1.65
CA LEU A 244 6.02 -2.57 -3.01
C LEU A 244 7.22 -2.73 -3.93
N LYS A 245 6.99 -3.35 -5.08
CA LYS A 245 7.98 -3.56 -6.13
C LYS A 245 7.60 -2.79 -7.38
N ASP A 246 8.61 -2.33 -8.11
CA ASP A 246 8.43 -1.73 -9.43
C ASP A 246 8.14 -2.78 -10.51
N LEU A 247 8.08 -2.31 -11.75
CA LEU A 247 7.85 -3.11 -12.95
C LEU A 247 8.97 -4.13 -13.26
N ASN A 248 10.13 -3.99 -12.62
CA ASN A 248 11.29 -4.88 -12.76
C ASN A 248 11.48 -5.78 -11.54
N ASP A 249 10.45 -5.91 -10.69
CA ASP A 249 10.50 -6.63 -9.40
C ASP A 249 11.50 -6.04 -8.38
N THR A 250 11.96 -4.80 -8.60
CA THR A 250 12.85 -4.10 -7.66
C THR A 250 12.05 -3.51 -6.51
N PRO A 251 12.45 -3.69 -5.24
CA PRO A 251 11.85 -3.02 -4.10
C PRO A 251 11.95 -1.50 -4.22
N VAL A 252 10.83 -0.80 -4.11
CA VAL A 252 10.78 0.68 -4.26
C VAL A 252 10.19 1.40 -3.06
N ALA A 253 9.34 0.72 -2.31
CA ALA A 253 8.72 1.28 -1.12
C ALA A 253 8.24 0.19 -0.16
N VAL A 254 7.98 0.60 1.07
CA VAL A 254 7.35 -0.22 2.09
C VAL A 254 6.14 0.54 2.63
N ILE A 255 4.98 -0.12 2.69
CA ILE A 255 3.82 0.38 3.42
C ILE A 255 3.84 -0.23 4.82
N GLU A 256 3.90 0.62 5.83
CA GLU A 256 3.74 0.25 7.23
C GLU A 256 2.28 0.39 7.64
N LEU A 257 1.74 -0.64 8.30
CA LEU A 257 0.44 -0.58 8.94
C LEU A 257 0.62 -0.07 10.37
N LEU A 258 0.03 1.08 10.68
CA LEU A 258 0.02 1.62 12.03
C LEU A 258 -1.05 0.92 12.86
N SER A 259 -0.65 0.32 13.97
CA SER A 259 -1.57 -0.38 14.89
C SER A 259 -1.66 0.37 16.20
N ASP A 260 -2.86 0.90 16.52
CA ASP A 260 -3.08 1.71 17.72
C ASP A 260 -3.12 0.88 19.02
N THR A 261 -3.48 -0.38 18.94
CA THR A 261 -3.64 -1.22 20.15
C THR A 261 -3.18 -2.64 19.93
N SER A 262 -2.31 -3.11 20.81
CA SER A 262 -1.93 -4.50 20.90
C SER A 262 -2.87 -5.21 21.88
N TYR A 263 -3.57 -6.25 21.43
CA TYR A 263 -4.35 -7.13 22.33
C TYR A 263 -3.48 -7.76 23.39
N LEU A 264 -2.21 -7.97 23.08
CA LEU A 264 -1.23 -8.46 24.03
C LEU A 264 -1.05 -7.47 25.20
N GLN A 265 -0.92 -6.16 24.91
CA GLN A 265 -0.83 -5.14 25.95
C GLN A 265 -2.08 -5.10 26.82
N GLN A 266 -3.27 -5.12 26.20
CA GLN A 266 -4.54 -5.16 26.96
C GLN A 266 -4.65 -6.42 27.83
N SER A 267 -4.24 -7.59 27.34
CA SER A 267 -4.26 -8.83 28.10
C SER A 267 -3.23 -8.82 29.24
N LEU A 268 -2.07 -8.20 29.03
CA LEU A 268 -1.06 -7.99 30.08
C LEU A 268 -1.56 -7.04 31.17
N GLU A 269 -2.24 -5.96 30.82
CA GLU A 269 -2.84 -5.03 31.77
C GLU A 269 -3.95 -5.70 32.57
N ALA A 270 -4.83 -6.44 31.92
CA ALA A 270 -5.87 -7.21 32.60
C ALA A 270 -5.26 -8.25 33.55
N PHE A 271 -4.20 -8.94 33.14
CA PHE A 271 -3.50 -9.90 33.98
C PHE A 271 -2.82 -9.22 35.19
N ARG A 272 -2.17 -8.08 35.00
CA ARG A 272 -1.59 -7.28 36.11
C ARG A 272 -2.66 -6.86 37.10
N PHE A 273 -3.81 -6.39 36.63
CA PHE A 273 -4.94 -6.03 37.50
C PHE A 273 -5.41 -7.24 38.30
N PHE A 274 -5.51 -8.42 37.68
CA PHE A 274 -5.92 -9.65 38.34
C PHE A 274 -4.93 -10.09 39.43
N LEU A 275 -3.61 -9.96 39.16
CA LEU A 275 -2.57 -10.23 40.17
C LEU A 275 -2.68 -9.28 41.36
N ILE A 276 -2.87 -7.97 41.12
CA ILE A 276 -3.05 -6.97 42.20
C ILE A 276 -4.25 -7.31 43.04
N LEU A 277 -5.38 -7.68 42.43
CA LEU A 277 -6.59 -8.06 43.15
C LEU A 277 -6.37 -9.30 44.03
N THR A 278 -5.61 -10.30 43.53
CA THR A 278 -5.24 -11.50 44.27
C THR A 278 -4.39 -11.16 45.49
N VAL A 279 -3.39 -10.28 45.32
CA VAL A 279 -2.53 -9.82 46.41
C VAL A 279 -3.33 -9.05 47.46
N LEU A 280 -4.24 -8.17 47.02
CA LEU A 280 -5.13 -7.42 47.94
C LEU A 280 -6.04 -8.34 48.76
N ALA A 281 -6.63 -9.33 48.08
CA ALA A 281 -7.47 -10.34 48.76
C ALA A 281 -6.66 -11.13 49.82
N MET A 282 -5.40 -11.46 49.51
CA MET A 282 -4.49 -12.08 50.44
C MET A 282 -4.23 -11.21 51.67
N LEU A 283 -3.94 -9.92 51.44
CA LEU A 283 -3.69 -8.99 52.57
C LEU A 283 -4.89 -8.84 53.47
N VAL A 284 -6.10 -8.73 52.92
CA VAL A 284 -7.36 -8.67 53.69
C VAL A 284 -7.56 -9.96 54.50
N LEU A 285 -7.32 -11.12 53.89
CA LEU A 285 -7.47 -12.41 54.59
C LEU A 285 -6.48 -12.57 55.74
N LEU A 286 -5.20 -12.17 55.52
CA LEU A 286 -4.18 -12.18 56.57
C LEU A 286 -4.52 -11.23 57.71
N LEU A 287 -5.08 -10.06 57.43
CA LEU A 287 -5.54 -9.11 58.43
C LEU A 287 -6.69 -9.71 59.28
N VAL A 288 -7.67 -10.35 58.63
CA VAL A 288 -8.78 -10.99 59.33
C VAL A 288 -8.32 -12.16 60.23
N ILE A 289 -7.34 -12.93 59.80
CA ILE A 289 -6.78 -14.05 60.57
C ILE A 289 -5.89 -13.56 61.73
N SER A 290 -5.32 -12.35 61.63
CA SER A 290 -4.47 -11.76 62.67
C SER A 290 -5.24 -11.02 63.77
N LEU A 291 -6.52 -10.70 63.56
CA LEU A 291 -7.47 -10.15 64.54
C LEU A 291 -8.12 -11.26 65.35
#